data_d5c7d1d96b924aa38842f7f5379431e2
#
_entry.id   d5c7d1d96b924aa38842f7f5379431e2
#
_cell.length_a   1.000
_cell.length_b   1.000
_cell.length_c   1.000
_cell.angle_alpha   90.00
_cell.angle_beta   90.00
_cell.angle_gamma   90.00
#
_symmetry.space_group_name_H-M   'P 1'
#
loop_
_entity.id
_entity.type
_entity.pdbx_description
1 polymer ?
#
loop_
_entity_poly.entity_id
_entity_poly.type
_entity_poly.pdbx_seq_one_letter_code
_entity_poly.pdbx_strand_id
1 'polypeptide(L)'
;MTTMTEQTTQVYAVFIRATPEQVWDAITKPEFTSRYFYGSVIDSTWEPGSPYLGRSADGSQQFVDGEVLEARPPRLLRHTWRSLWDEASAGEPHSRVTWEIEPQEGGVTKLTVVHDRLEHAPKTAASVAGGWSYVLSGLKTLVETGEPLVG
;
A
#
# COMPACT_ATOMS: atom_id res chain seq x y z
N MET A 1 -24.61 11.72 10.82
CA MET A 1 -24.08 11.97 10.59
C MET A 1 -23.27 11.81 9.64
N THR A 2 -22.86 11.97 9.26
CA THR A 2 -22.23 12.20 8.10
C THR A 2 -20.85 11.88 8.00
N THR A 3 -20.27 11.49 9.03
CA THR A 3 -18.88 11.11 9.04
C THR A 3 -18.57 9.91 8.18
N MET A 4 -19.57 9.16 7.81
CA MET A 4 -19.35 7.96 7.02
C MET A 4 -18.80 8.24 5.65
N THR A 5 -19.15 9.38 5.06
CA THR A 5 -18.68 9.67 3.71
C THR A 5 -17.19 9.93 3.65
N GLU A 6 -16.61 10.34 4.76
CA GLU A 6 -15.19 10.63 4.79
C GLU A 6 -14.33 9.40 4.65
N GLN A 7 -14.92 8.22 4.87
CA GLN A 7 -14.18 6.98 4.79
C GLN A 7 -14.12 6.40 3.39
N THR A 8 -14.84 6.98 2.42
CA THR A 8 -14.89 6.42 1.07
C THR A 8 -13.65 6.73 0.27
N THR A 9 -12.89 7.75 0.66
CA THR A 9 -11.60 8.07 0.06
C THR A 9 -10.66 8.51 1.16
N GLN A 10 -9.50 7.86 1.22
CA GLN A 10 -8.48 8.17 2.22
C GLN A 10 -7.20 8.53 1.48
N VAL A 11 -6.57 9.63 1.89
CA VAL A 11 -5.36 10.14 1.25
C VAL A 11 -4.29 10.33 2.31
N TYR A 12 -3.12 9.77 2.06
CA TYR A 12 -1.97 9.88 2.96
C TYR A 12 -0.75 10.25 2.15
N ALA A 13 0.12 11.11 2.68
CA ALA A 13 1.32 11.52 1.98
C ALA A 13 2.49 11.58 2.95
N VAL A 14 3.68 11.30 2.44
CA VAL A 14 4.91 11.36 3.21
C VAL A 14 6.02 11.80 2.28
N PHE A 15 6.98 12.56 2.84
CA PHE A 15 8.17 12.98 2.12
C PHE A 15 9.35 12.12 2.57
N ILE A 16 10.06 11.55 1.60
CA ILE A 16 11.10 10.55 1.86
C ILE A 16 12.40 11.02 1.23
N ARG A 17 13.47 10.96 1.99
CA ARG A 17 14.81 11.29 1.47
C ARG A 17 15.32 10.09 0.68
N ALA A 18 14.89 10.00 -0.57
CA ALA A 18 15.21 8.89 -1.46
C ALA A 18 14.82 9.28 -2.88
N THR A 19 15.31 8.52 -3.85
CA THR A 19 14.92 8.71 -5.24
C THR A 19 13.59 8.02 -5.51
N PRO A 20 12.86 8.43 -6.57
CA PRO A 20 11.64 7.71 -6.96
C PRO A 20 11.89 6.22 -7.20
N GLU A 21 13.04 5.86 -7.76
CA GLU A 21 13.38 4.47 -8.01
C GLU A 21 13.50 3.68 -6.71
N GLN A 22 14.13 4.28 -5.70
CA GLN A 22 14.24 3.63 -4.39
C GLN A 22 12.87 3.42 -3.75
N VAL A 23 11.98 4.41 -3.89
CA VAL A 23 10.61 4.29 -3.37
C VAL A 23 9.85 3.20 -4.13
N TRP A 24 9.99 3.18 -5.45
CA TRP A 24 9.35 2.14 -6.26
C TRP A 24 9.80 0.74 -5.84
N ASP A 25 11.11 0.57 -5.63
CA ASP A 25 11.64 -0.72 -5.19
C ASP A 25 11.06 -1.11 -3.82
N ALA A 26 10.93 -0.14 -2.93
CA ALA A 26 10.38 -0.42 -1.59
C ALA A 26 8.92 -0.87 -1.66
N ILE A 27 8.16 -0.38 -2.64
CA ILE A 27 6.75 -0.75 -2.80
C ILE A 27 6.59 -2.11 -3.46
N THR A 28 7.50 -2.48 -4.36
CA THR A 28 7.31 -3.63 -5.24
C THR A 28 8.15 -4.86 -4.90
N LYS A 29 9.23 -4.70 -4.15
CA LYS A 29 10.12 -5.83 -3.86
C LYS A 29 9.83 -6.45 -2.51
N PRO A 30 9.67 -7.78 -2.46
CA PRO A 30 9.28 -8.46 -1.21
C PRO A 30 10.28 -8.27 -0.08
N GLU A 31 11.57 -8.16 -0.39
CA GLU A 31 12.58 -7.96 0.65
C GLU A 31 12.38 -6.64 1.40
N PHE A 32 11.68 -5.69 0.80
CA PHE A 32 11.33 -4.44 1.49
C PHE A 32 9.98 -4.55 2.16
N THR A 33 8.94 -5.02 1.46
CA THR A 33 7.58 -5.02 2.00
C THR A 33 7.47 -5.86 3.25
N SER A 34 8.21 -6.96 3.34
CA SER A 34 8.18 -7.82 4.52
C SER A 34 8.66 -7.11 5.77
N ARG A 35 9.38 -5.99 5.62
CA ARG A 35 9.98 -5.28 6.73
C ARG A 35 9.18 -4.08 7.19
N TYR A 36 8.16 -3.63 6.44
CA TYR A 36 7.35 -2.50 6.88
C TYR A 36 5.85 -2.71 6.69
N PHE A 37 5.43 -3.69 5.92
CA PHE A 37 4.03 -3.88 5.57
C PHE A 37 3.45 -5.05 6.38
N TYR A 38 3.57 -4.96 7.71
CA TYR A 38 3.05 -5.98 8.64
C TYR A 38 3.61 -7.38 8.33
N GLY A 39 4.86 -7.45 7.91
CA GLY A 39 5.49 -8.71 7.57
C GLY A 39 5.00 -9.34 6.28
N SER A 40 4.23 -8.60 5.49
CA SER A 40 3.66 -9.14 4.25
C SER A 40 4.68 -9.17 3.14
N VAL A 41 4.66 -10.26 2.38
CA VAL A 41 5.38 -10.35 1.12
C VAL A 41 4.37 -10.04 0.03
N ILE A 42 4.63 -8.97 -0.72
CA ILE A 42 3.74 -8.59 -1.82
C ILE A 42 4.26 -9.24 -3.11
N ASP A 43 3.40 -9.98 -3.77
CA ASP A 43 3.77 -10.79 -4.94
C ASP A 43 2.95 -10.35 -6.15
N SER A 44 3.63 -10.01 -7.24
CA SER A 44 2.99 -9.61 -8.49
C SER A 44 4.04 -9.56 -9.60
N THR A 45 3.61 -9.66 -10.85
CA THR A 45 4.47 -9.37 -11.98
C THR A 45 4.46 -7.89 -12.34
N TRP A 46 3.59 -7.12 -11.71
CA TRP A 46 3.47 -5.67 -11.85
C TRP A 46 3.03 -5.22 -13.25
N GLU A 47 2.38 -6.11 -13.98
CA GLU A 47 1.81 -5.77 -15.28
C GLU A 47 0.31 -5.63 -15.14
N PRO A 48 -0.32 -4.76 -15.93
CA PRO A 48 -1.78 -4.63 -15.87
C PRO A 48 -2.46 -5.98 -16.07
N GLY A 49 -3.41 -6.30 -15.20
CA GLY A 49 -4.12 -7.57 -15.22
C GLY A 49 -3.49 -8.64 -14.35
N SER A 50 -2.27 -8.45 -13.85
CA SER A 50 -1.65 -9.46 -13.01
C SER A 50 -2.19 -9.37 -11.58
N PRO A 51 -2.16 -10.49 -10.83
CA PRO A 51 -2.58 -10.45 -9.43
C PRO A 51 -1.66 -9.59 -8.58
N TYR A 52 -2.22 -8.98 -7.55
CA TYR A 52 -1.51 -8.28 -6.49
C TYR A 52 -1.84 -9.01 -5.20
N LEU A 53 -0.89 -9.75 -4.65
CA LEU A 53 -1.17 -10.67 -3.54
C LEU A 53 -0.25 -10.34 -2.37
N GLY A 54 -0.85 -10.12 -1.19
CA GLY A 54 -0.10 -9.95 0.05
C GLY A 54 -0.22 -11.19 0.90
N ARG A 55 0.92 -11.79 1.27
CA ARG A 55 0.96 -13.05 2.00
C ARG A 55 1.90 -12.96 3.18
N SER A 56 1.73 -13.90 4.12
CA SER A 56 2.74 -14.06 5.16
C SER A 56 4.05 -14.54 4.54
N ALA A 57 5.15 -14.37 5.29
CA ALA A 57 6.48 -14.71 4.77
C ALA A 57 6.59 -16.19 4.41
N ASP A 58 5.91 -17.07 5.15
CA ASP A 58 5.94 -18.51 4.86
C ASP A 58 4.88 -18.93 3.84
N GLY A 59 4.07 -17.98 3.35
CA GLY A 59 3.04 -18.25 2.36
C GLY A 59 1.79 -18.94 2.89
N SER A 60 1.71 -19.19 4.19
CA SER A 60 0.59 -19.95 4.75
C SER A 60 -0.69 -19.14 4.85
N GLN A 61 -0.59 -17.80 4.89
CA GLN A 61 -1.75 -16.93 5.01
C GLN A 61 -1.72 -15.88 3.91
N GLN A 62 -2.90 -15.54 3.42
CA GLN A 62 -3.05 -14.48 2.44
C GLN A 62 -3.77 -13.32 3.12
N PHE A 63 -3.17 -12.13 3.08
CA PHE A 63 -3.70 -10.96 3.78
C PHE A 63 -4.47 -10.03 2.86
N VAL A 64 -4.10 -9.99 1.58
CA VAL A 64 -4.69 -9.05 0.62
C VAL A 64 -4.70 -9.72 -0.75
N ASP A 65 -5.77 -9.50 -1.52
CA ASP A 65 -5.75 -9.80 -2.94
C ASP A 65 -6.26 -8.62 -3.74
N GLY A 66 -5.82 -8.56 -4.97
CA GLY A 66 -6.23 -7.52 -5.90
C GLY A 66 -5.65 -7.80 -7.28
N GLU A 67 -5.78 -6.81 -8.14
CA GLU A 67 -5.31 -6.87 -9.51
C GLU A 67 -4.61 -5.56 -9.84
N VAL A 68 -3.47 -5.64 -10.53
CA VAL A 68 -2.77 -4.44 -11.00
C VAL A 68 -3.57 -3.82 -12.14
N LEU A 69 -3.93 -2.56 -12.00
CA LEU A 69 -4.67 -1.83 -13.01
C LEU A 69 -3.75 -1.00 -13.89
N GLU A 70 -2.70 -0.42 -13.30
CA GLU A 70 -1.78 0.44 -14.01
C GLU A 70 -0.44 0.44 -13.28
N ALA A 71 0.66 0.38 -14.02
CA ALA A 71 2.00 0.45 -13.44
C ALA A 71 2.88 1.26 -14.38
N ARG A 72 3.40 2.37 -13.88
CA ARG A 72 4.31 3.25 -14.61
C ARG A 72 5.53 3.51 -13.74
N PRO A 73 6.48 2.57 -13.70
CA PRO A 73 7.65 2.76 -12.84
C PRO A 73 8.46 3.97 -13.25
N PRO A 74 8.97 4.75 -12.34
CA PRO A 74 8.79 4.68 -10.89
C PRO A 74 7.79 5.73 -10.38
N ARG A 75 6.72 6.01 -11.10
CA ARG A 75 5.83 7.15 -10.81
C ARG A 75 4.47 6.78 -10.31
N LEU A 76 3.89 5.66 -10.78
CA LEU A 76 2.49 5.36 -10.51
C LEU A 76 2.27 3.86 -10.43
N LEU A 77 1.55 3.44 -9.40
CA LEU A 77 1.04 2.08 -9.29
C LEU A 77 -0.40 2.15 -8.82
N ARG A 78 -1.28 1.48 -9.53
CA ARG A 78 -2.71 1.43 -9.15
C ARG A 78 -3.17 -0.01 -9.19
N HIS A 79 -3.84 -0.45 -8.12
CA HIS A 79 -4.33 -1.82 -8.04
C HIS A 79 -5.61 -1.86 -7.21
N THR A 80 -6.36 -2.94 -7.35
CA THR A 80 -7.50 -3.17 -6.48
C THR A 80 -7.03 -3.79 -5.18
N TRP A 81 -7.93 -3.84 -4.19
CA TRP A 81 -7.57 -4.24 -2.84
C TRP A 81 -8.76 -4.89 -2.17
N ARG A 82 -8.56 -6.09 -1.63
CA ARG A 82 -9.52 -6.73 -0.73
C ARG A 82 -8.74 -7.26 0.47
N SER A 83 -9.17 -6.84 1.67
CA SER A 83 -8.55 -7.29 2.91
C SER A 83 -9.05 -8.69 3.24
N LEU A 84 -8.12 -9.59 3.52
CA LEU A 84 -8.46 -11.00 3.78
C LEU A 84 -8.15 -11.42 5.21
N TRP A 85 -7.73 -10.49 6.06
CA TRP A 85 -7.34 -10.83 7.43
C TRP A 85 -8.52 -11.05 8.36
N ASP A 86 -9.73 -10.66 7.96
CA ASP A 86 -10.91 -11.03 8.71
C ASP A 86 -12.06 -11.31 7.74
N GLU A 87 -13.03 -12.07 8.22
CA GLU A 87 -14.13 -12.56 7.40
C GLU A 87 -15.01 -11.45 6.87
N ALA A 88 -15.26 -10.46 7.70
CA ALA A 88 -16.18 -9.38 7.34
C ALA A 88 -15.61 -8.56 6.18
N SER A 89 -14.32 -8.21 6.26
CA SER A 89 -13.66 -7.46 5.20
C SER A 89 -13.53 -8.30 3.92
N ALA A 90 -13.25 -9.59 4.06
CA ALA A 90 -13.09 -10.48 2.91
C ALA A 90 -14.38 -10.60 2.09
N GLY A 91 -15.53 -10.38 2.73
CA GLY A 91 -16.81 -10.42 2.04
C GLY A 91 -17.19 -9.14 1.32
N GLU A 92 -16.40 -8.10 1.46
CA GLU A 92 -16.69 -6.82 0.82
C GLU A 92 -16.09 -6.76 -0.59
N PRO A 93 -16.64 -5.90 -1.47
CA PRO A 93 -16.07 -5.77 -2.80
C PRO A 93 -14.70 -5.12 -2.75
N HIS A 94 -13.94 -5.31 -3.82
CA HIS A 94 -12.60 -4.73 -3.94
C HIS A 94 -12.69 -3.20 -3.96
N SER A 95 -11.77 -2.56 -3.27
CA SER A 95 -11.54 -1.12 -3.34
C SER A 95 -10.32 -0.90 -4.23
N ARG A 96 -9.81 0.34 -4.26
CA ARG A 96 -8.69 0.69 -5.14
C ARG A 96 -7.64 1.47 -4.38
N VAL A 97 -6.36 1.13 -4.63
CA VAL A 97 -5.22 1.83 -4.05
C VAL A 97 -4.38 2.40 -5.18
N THR A 98 -4.00 3.67 -5.05
CA THR A 98 -3.13 4.35 -5.99
C THR A 98 -1.92 4.89 -5.23
N TRP A 99 -0.72 4.56 -5.73
CA TRP A 99 0.55 5.04 -5.20
C TRP A 99 1.10 6.04 -6.20
N GLU A 100 1.31 7.28 -5.76
CA GLU A 100 1.86 8.34 -6.62
C GLU A 100 3.22 8.74 -6.08
N ILE A 101 4.23 8.71 -6.95
CA ILE A 101 5.63 8.92 -6.56
C ILE A 101 6.12 10.13 -7.34
N GLU A 102 6.41 11.23 -6.61
CA GLU A 102 6.75 12.50 -7.25
C GLU A 102 8.08 13.02 -6.74
N PRO A 103 9.06 13.23 -7.63
CA PRO A 103 10.33 13.78 -7.19
C PRO A 103 10.13 15.24 -6.77
N GLN A 104 10.86 15.62 -5.73
CA GLN A 104 10.88 16.97 -5.20
C GLN A 104 12.29 17.49 -5.29
N GLU A 105 12.49 18.74 -4.94
CA GLU A 105 13.84 19.31 -4.89
C GLU A 105 14.60 18.74 -3.70
N GLY A 106 15.92 18.72 -3.82
CA GLY A 106 16.78 18.37 -2.69
C GLY A 106 16.92 16.88 -2.40
N GLY A 107 16.63 16.03 -3.39
CA GLY A 107 16.78 14.60 -3.21
C GLY A 107 15.64 13.96 -2.43
N VAL A 108 14.49 14.60 -2.43
CA VAL A 108 13.31 14.16 -1.70
C VAL A 108 12.26 13.67 -2.70
N THR A 109 11.53 12.64 -2.33
CA THR A 109 10.40 12.12 -3.10
C THR A 109 9.15 12.19 -2.25
N LYS A 110 8.06 12.68 -2.84
CA LYS A 110 6.75 12.66 -2.18
C LYS A 110 6.01 11.40 -2.60
N LEU A 111 5.61 10.62 -1.63
CA LEU A 111 4.80 9.42 -1.85
C LEU A 111 3.40 9.67 -1.33
N THR A 112 2.41 9.54 -2.21
CA THR A 112 1.00 9.70 -1.84
C THR A 112 0.29 8.37 -2.07
N VAL A 113 -0.49 7.94 -1.09
CA VAL A 113 -1.37 6.78 -1.23
C VAL A 113 -2.81 7.27 -1.19
N VAL A 114 -3.58 6.91 -2.20
CA VAL A 114 -5.01 7.19 -2.26
C VAL A 114 -5.73 5.85 -2.23
N HIS A 115 -6.54 5.63 -1.20
CA HIS A 115 -7.36 4.42 -1.09
C HIS A 115 -8.80 4.87 -1.27
N ASP A 116 -9.41 4.51 -2.39
CA ASP A 116 -10.75 4.96 -2.72
C ASP A 116 -11.65 3.80 -3.12
N ARG A 117 -12.86 4.10 -3.54
CA ARG A 117 -13.87 3.11 -3.86
C ARG A 117 -14.21 2.25 -2.65
N LEU A 118 -14.32 2.91 -1.51
CA LEU A 118 -14.61 2.26 -0.22
C LEU A 118 -16.08 2.37 0.17
N GLU A 119 -16.91 2.95 -0.69
CA GLU A 119 -18.32 3.20 -0.34
C GLU A 119 -19.11 1.92 -0.08
N HIS A 120 -18.67 0.80 -0.64
CA HIS A 120 -19.31 -0.49 -0.40
C HIS A 120 -18.44 -1.43 0.42
N ALA A 121 -17.39 -0.87 1.05
CA ALA A 121 -16.45 -1.65 1.85
C ALA A 121 -16.15 -0.93 3.17
N PRO A 122 -17.18 -0.71 4.02
CA PRO A 122 -16.97 0.07 5.23
C PRO A 122 -16.06 -0.60 6.26
N LYS A 123 -16.05 -1.92 6.33
CA LYS A 123 -15.16 -2.61 7.26
C LYS A 123 -13.70 -2.48 6.82
N THR A 124 -13.47 -2.58 5.53
CA THR A 124 -12.14 -2.34 4.96
C THR A 124 -11.71 -0.89 5.24
N ALA A 125 -12.61 0.08 5.00
CA ALA A 125 -12.31 1.48 5.24
C ALA A 125 -11.88 1.73 6.68
N ALA A 126 -12.59 1.14 7.63
CA ALA A 126 -12.27 1.31 9.04
C ALA A 126 -10.93 0.67 9.40
N SER A 127 -10.64 -0.51 8.86
CA SER A 127 -9.43 -1.24 9.24
C SER A 127 -8.17 -0.65 8.63
N VAL A 128 -8.24 -0.06 7.43
CA VAL A 128 -7.04 0.49 6.80
C VAL A 128 -6.76 1.92 7.23
N ALA A 129 -7.73 2.61 7.86
CA ALA A 129 -7.58 4.03 8.17
C ALA A 129 -6.37 4.33 9.03
N GLY A 130 -6.11 3.53 10.07
CA GLY A 130 -4.92 3.72 10.88
C GLY A 130 -3.69 3.04 10.31
N GLY A 131 -3.91 2.03 9.48
CA GLY A 131 -2.82 1.21 8.96
C GLY A 131 -1.95 1.93 7.95
N TRP A 132 -2.52 2.77 7.10
CA TRP A 132 -1.72 3.44 6.08
C TRP A 132 -0.65 4.35 6.66
N SER A 133 -0.98 5.11 7.72
CA SER A 133 0.02 5.96 8.36
C SER A 133 1.17 5.14 8.92
N TYR A 134 0.87 4.00 9.53
CA TYR A 134 1.89 3.12 10.09
C TYR A 134 2.77 2.54 8.96
N VAL A 135 2.14 2.08 7.88
CA VAL A 135 2.86 1.51 6.74
C VAL A 135 3.79 2.53 6.12
N LEU A 136 3.31 3.75 5.90
CA LEU A 136 4.13 4.79 5.27
C LEU A 136 5.27 5.23 6.17
N SER A 137 5.05 5.29 7.49
CA SER A 137 6.12 5.60 8.43
C SER A 137 7.20 4.53 8.39
N GLY A 138 6.79 3.27 8.34
CA GLY A 138 7.73 2.16 8.25
C GLY A 138 8.52 2.17 6.95
N LEU A 139 7.85 2.44 5.84
CA LEU A 139 8.51 2.52 4.54
C LEU A 139 9.55 3.64 4.54
N LYS A 140 9.15 4.82 5.02
CA LYS A 140 10.06 5.97 5.08
C LYS A 140 11.30 5.67 5.91
N THR A 141 11.10 5.11 7.10
CA THR A 141 12.21 4.78 8.00
C THR A 141 13.15 3.78 7.34
N LEU A 142 12.59 2.72 6.75
CA LEU A 142 13.40 1.69 6.12
C LEU A 142 14.22 2.22 4.96
N VAL A 143 13.61 3.01 4.09
CA VAL A 143 14.30 3.54 2.91
C VAL A 143 15.38 4.55 3.31
N GLU A 144 15.10 5.39 4.30
CA GLU A 144 16.04 6.43 4.70
C GLU A 144 17.19 5.90 5.55
N THR A 145 16.96 4.88 6.36
CA THR A 145 17.97 4.43 7.32
C THR A 145 18.50 3.02 7.06
N GLY A 146 17.79 2.22 6.26
CA GLY A 146 18.14 0.82 6.07
C GLY A 146 17.64 -0.08 7.19
N GLU A 147 16.96 0.47 8.19
CA GLU A 147 16.49 -0.27 9.35
C GLU A 147 14.97 -0.19 9.43
N PRO A 148 14.30 -1.25 9.86
CA PRO A 148 12.84 -1.19 10.01
C PRO A 148 12.44 -0.30 11.18
N LEU A 149 11.23 0.26 11.10
CA LEU A 149 10.66 1.05 12.18
C LEU A 149 10.49 0.21 13.44
N VAL A 150 10.08 -1.03 13.26
CA VAL A 150 9.89 -1.99 14.35
C VAL A 150 10.85 -3.13 14.10
N GLY A 151 11.74 -3.35 15.05
CA GLY A 151 12.80 -4.33 14.90
C GLY A 151 12.41 -5.77 15.07
#